data_5cce427ebcd95f5d78f27ddea3de81f3
#
_entry.id   5cce427ebcd95f5d78f27ddea3de81f3
#
_cell.length_a   1.000
_cell.length_b   1.000
_cell.length_c   1.000
_cell.angle_alpha   90.00
_cell.angle_beta   90.00
_cell.angle_gamma   90.00
#
_symmetry.space_group_name_H-M   'P 1'
#
loop_
_entity.id
_entity.type
_entity.pdbx_description
1 polymer ?
#
loop_
_entity_poly.entity_id
_entity_poly.type
_entity_poly.pdbx_seq_one_letter_code
_entity_poly.pdbx_strand_id
1 'polypeptide(L)'
;MELKMKLFEKIFAFILSKFWKNKNFVYINSNKKNLNIESIKSLVKPSDSKILNCQTNKTASIHSLKSHFVKNKIYLYQIQKNIRDNYTFYYCGFPSQMFSIYDGYVLGNTQYPKFLELGSNEKFYSVDFKLKIKKSETENVSDSEEINLVIETSYIIDKNKLKRFPTYYFKEKAPNKITGEYLNKVYNFTKSFLDKCNGYKIKKVNLYITSKPSVSYVVGTAIQTYHPNVNVYEFMNNDFAYYLNLNKGRIEK
;
A
#
# COMPACT_ATOMS: atom_id res chain seq x y z
N MET A 1 -22.58 -15.23 -2.30
CA MET A 1 -22.56 -13.84 -1.84
C MET A 1 -21.35 -13.08 -2.42
N GLU A 2 -20.17 -13.63 -2.41
CA GLU A 2 -18.93 -13.00 -2.92
C GLU A 2 -18.96 -12.67 -4.42
N LEU A 3 -19.56 -13.51 -5.25
CA LEU A 3 -19.68 -13.29 -6.70
C LEU A 3 -20.61 -12.11 -7.04
N LYS A 4 -21.73 -11.97 -6.30
CA LYS A 4 -22.66 -10.84 -6.45
C LYS A 4 -22.04 -9.52 -6.01
N MET A 5 -21.21 -9.54 -4.96
CA MET A 5 -20.50 -8.37 -4.48
C MET A 5 -19.43 -7.91 -5.49
N LYS A 6 -18.67 -8.84 -6.08
CA LYS A 6 -17.70 -8.54 -7.16
C LYS A 6 -18.37 -7.95 -8.41
N LEU A 7 -19.55 -8.44 -8.76
CA LEU A 7 -20.32 -7.92 -9.89
C LEU A 7 -20.84 -6.51 -9.63
N PHE A 8 -21.37 -6.27 -8.42
CA PHE A 8 -21.86 -4.94 -8.02
C PHE A 8 -20.72 -3.90 -8.00
N GLU A 9 -19.56 -4.24 -7.42
CA GLU A 9 -18.36 -3.39 -7.42
C GLU A 9 -17.95 -3.01 -8.86
N LYS A 10 -17.96 -3.96 -9.78
CA LYS A 10 -17.63 -3.74 -11.21
C LYS A 10 -18.65 -2.85 -11.93
N ILE A 11 -19.93 -3.07 -11.72
CA ILE A 11 -21.00 -2.28 -12.35
C ILE A 11 -20.97 -0.84 -11.84
N PHE A 12 -20.85 -0.65 -10.53
CA PHE A 12 -20.80 0.68 -9.93
C PHE A 12 -19.56 1.46 -10.37
N ALA A 13 -18.40 0.81 -10.40
CA ALA A 13 -17.17 1.42 -10.91
C ALA A 13 -17.27 1.78 -12.40
N PHE A 14 -17.91 0.95 -13.22
CA PHE A 14 -18.15 1.22 -14.65
C PHE A 14 -19.06 2.44 -14.86
N ILE A 15 -20.15 2.56 -14.10
CA ILE A 15 -21.06 3.71 -14.19
C ILE A 15 -20.31 4.99 -13.84
N LEU A 16 -19.56 5.01 -12.74
CA LEU A 16 -18.79 6.17 -12.32
C LEU A 16 -17.68 6.54 -13.31
N SER A 17 -17.09 5.56 -14.00
CA SER A 17 -15.99 5.80 -14.95
C SER A 17 -16.41 6.59 -16.19
N LYS A 18 -17.68 6.52 -16.61
CA LYS A 18 -18.19 7.24 -17.78
C LYS A 18 -18.18 8.77 -17.62
N PHE A 19 -18.07 9.27 -16.38
CA PHE A 19 -18.12 10.71 -16.09
C PHE A 19 -16.73 11.34 -15.92
N TRP A 20 -15.64 10.61 -16.19
CA TRP A 20 -14.29 11.11 -15.96
C TRP A 20 -13.68 11.79 -17.17
N LYS A 21 -13.54 13.10 -17.08
CA LYS A 21 -12.91 13.93 -18.12
C LYS A 21 -11.56 14.53 -17.70
N ASN A 22 -11.17 14.35 -16.44
CA ASN A 22 -10.01 15.03 -15.86
C ASN A 22 -8.70 14.31 -16.18
N LYS A 23 -7.60 15.06 -16.37
CA LYS A 23 -6.27 14.55 -16.68
C LYS A 23 -5.45 14.12 -15.45
N ASN A 24 -5.85 14.57 -14.27
CA ASN A 24 -5.17 14.26 -13.02
C ASN A 24 -6.11 13.52 -12.07
N PHE A 25 -5.57 12.53 -11.38
CA PHE A 25 -6.29 11.81 -10.33
C PHE A 25 -5.57 11.97 -9.01
N VAL A 26 -6.29 12.40 -8.00
CA VAL A 26 -5.81 12.47 -6.63
C VAL A 26 -6.56 11.44 -5.81
N TYR A 27 -5.89 10.39 -5.41
CA TYR A 27 -6.47 9.38 -4.53
C TYR A 27 -6.06 9.64 -3.09
N ILE A 28 -7.04 9.95 -2.26
CA ILE A 28 -6.88 10.15 -0.83
C ILE A 28 -7.39 8.89 -0.14
N ASN A 29 -6.48 8.11 0.42
CA ASN A 29 -6.80 6.96 1.25
C ASN A 29 -6.41 7.28 2.70
N SER A 30 -7.37 7.37 3.61
CA SER A 30 -7.10 7.68 5.00
C SER A 30 -8.15 7.06 5.93
N ASN A 31 -7.71 6.25 6.86
CA ASN A 31 -8.55 5.66 7.90
C ASN A 31 -8.06 5.96 9.33
N LYS A 32 -6.97 6.72 9.46
CA LYS A 32 -6.40 7.09 10.77
C LYS A 32 -6.52 8.57 11.10
N LYS A 33 -6.63 9.43 10.10
CA LYS A 33 -6.74 10.88 10.27
C LYS A 33 -7.52 11.49 9.11
N ASN A 34 -8.43 12.42 9.40
CA ASN A 34 -9.01 13.27 8.38
C ASN A 34 -7.96 14.24 7.84
N LEU A 35 -7.88 14.32 6.52
CA LEU A 35 -7.03 15.28 5.84
C LEU A 35 -7.85 16.47 5.40
N ASN A 36 -7.28 17.65 5.57
CA ASN A 36 -7.82 18.84 4.95
C ASN A 36 -7.56 18.79 3.44
N ILE A 37 -8.62 18.64 2.66
CA ILE A 37 -8.53 18.56 1.20
C ILE A 37 -7.96 19.83 0.58
N GLU A 38 -8.20 21.00 1.16
CA GLU A 38 -7.71 22.26 0.64
C GLU A 38 -6.16 22.33 0.67
N SER A 39 -5.54 21.74 1.69
CA SER A 39 -4.07 21.65 1.76
C SER A 39 -3.46 20.76 0.66
N ILE A 40 -4.24 19.84 0.13
CA ILE A 40 -3.85 18.97 -0.99
C ILE A 40 -4.08 19.69 -2.33
N LYS A 41 -5.18 20.40 -2.47
CA LYS A 41 -5.52 21.16 -3.68
C LYS A 41 -4.47 22.20 -4.05
N SER A 42 -3.78 22.77 -3.07
CA SER A 42 -2.69 23.74 -3.34
C SER A 42 -1.50 23.12 -4.09
N LEU A 43 -1.30 21.81 -4.01
CA LEU A 43 -0.21 21.08 -4.66
C LEU A 43 -0.60 20.46 -6.01
N VAL A 44 -1.88 20.40 -6.29
CA VAL A 44 -2.43 19.78 -7.51
C VAL A 44 -3.28 20.84 -8.21
N LYS A 45 -3.14 21.02 -9.52
CA LYS A 45 -3.97 21.96 -10.29
C LYS A 45 -5.44 21.55 -10.17
N PRO A 46 -6.29 22.30 -9.45
CA PRO A 46 -7.64 21.87 -9.11
C PRO A 46 -8.56 21.73 -10.34
N SER A 47 -8.38 22.61 -11.35
CA SER A 47 -9.25 22.67 -12.54
C SER A 47 -9.28 21.40 -13.36
N ASP A 48 -8.16 20.62 -13.33
CA ASP A 48 -7.98 19.43 -14.15
C ASP A 48 -7.92 18.15 -13.34
N SER A 49 -8.28 18.20 -12.05
CA SER A 49 -8.07 17.09 -11.12
C SER A 49 -9.38 16.49 -10.62
N LYS A 50 -9.47 15.17 -10.68
CA LYS A 50 -10.52 14.37 -10.03
C LYS A 50 -10.00 13.87 -8.69
N ILE A 51 -10.66 14.26 -7.60
CA ILE A 51 -10.33 13.80 -6.25
C ILE A 51 -11.21 12.60 -5.92
N LEU A 52 -10.58 11.49 -5.61
CA LEU A 52 -11.21 10.29 -5.08
C LEU A 52 -10.93 10.21 -3.59
N ASN A 53 -11.97 10.44 -2.80
CA ASN A 53 -11.84 10.53 -1.35
C ASN A 53 -12.32 9.25 -0.67
N CYS A 54 -11.38 8.41 -0.25
CA CYS A 54 -11.60 7.22 0.57
C CYS A 54 -11.18 7.49 2.02
N GLN A 55 -11.82 8.45 2.67
CA GLN A 55 -11.56 8.75 4.07
C GLN A 55 -12.65 8.18 4.97
N THR A 56 -12.25 7.71 6.17
CA THR A 56 -13.15 7.34 7.26
C THR A 56 -12.55 7.83 8.59
N ASN A 57 -13.39 8.26 9.51
CA ASN A 57 -12.96 8.82 10.79
C ASN A 57 -12.70 7.77 11.88
N LYS A 58 -12.81 6.48 11.58
CA LYS A 58 -12.80 5.43 12.62
C LYS A 58 -12.11 4.17 12.16
N THR A 59 -11.19 3.72 12.99
CA THR A 59 -10.42 2.49 12.78
C THR A 59 -10.49 1.52 13.94
N ALA A 60 -11.27 1.80 14.96
CA ALA A 60 -11.25 1.01 16.19
C ALA A 60 -11.88 -0.39 16.07
N SER A 61 -12.57 -0.73 14.95
CA SER A 61 -13.23 -2.02 14.82
C SER A 61 -12.89 -2.71 13.49
N ILE A 62 -12.87 -4.04 13.53
CA ILE A 62 -12.70 -4.87 12.33
C ILE A 62 -13.80 -4.63 11.29
N HIS A 63 -15.01 -4.30 11.73
CA HIS A 63 -16.12 -4.00 10.83
C HIS A 63 -15.85 -2.71 10.04
N SER A 64 -15.42 -1.65 10.72
CA SER A 64 -15.02 -0.40 10.09
C SER A 64 -13.87 -0.60 9.09
N LEU A 65 -12.87 -1.42 9.48
CA LEU A 65 -11.74 -1.75 8.61
C LEU A 65 -12.20 -2.48 7.33
N LYS A 66 -13.06 -3.48 7.46
CA LYS A 66 -13.64 -4.22 6.32
C LYS A 66 -14.49 -3.33 5.42
N SER A 67 -15.32 -2.46 5.98
CA SER A 67 -16.13 -1.50 5.22
C SER A 67 -15.25 -0.52 4.43
N HIS A 68 -14.21 0.03 5.06
CA HIS A 68 -13.25 0.90 4.38
C HIS A 68 -12.53 0.16 3.25
N PHE A 69 -12.14 -1.10 3.47
CA PHE A 69 -11.49 -1.92 2.46
C PHE A 69 -12.34 -2.15 1.21
N VAL A 70 -13.65 -2.40 1.39
CA VAL A 70 -14.59 -2.52 0.25
C VAL A 70 -14.63 -1.21 -0.56
N LYS A 71 -14.76 -0.07 0.11
CA LYS A 71 -14.73 1.24 -0.53
C LYS A 71 -13.41 1.49 -1.27
N ASN A 72 -12.29 1.13 -0.63
CA ASN A 72 -10.97 1.22 -1.23
C ASN A 72 -10.88 0.43 -2.55
N LYS A 73 -11.32 -0.82 -2.55
CA LYS A 73 -11.33 -1.68 -3.75
C LYS A 73 -12.12 -1.07 -4.91
N ILE A 74 -13.27 -0.45 -4.64
CA ILE A 74 -14.07 0.22 -5.66
C ILE A 74 -13.26 1.35 -6.32
N TYR A 75 -12.61 2.19 -5.52
CA TYR A 75 -11.79 3.28 -6.05
C TYR A 75 -10.57 2.79 -6.81
N LEU A 76 -9.88 1.76 -6.32
CA LEU A 76 -8.74 1.18 -7.03
C LEU A 76 -9.14 0.65 -8.41
N TYR A 77 -10.29 -0.03 -8.49
CA TYR A 77 -10.82 -0.49 -9.76
C TYR A 77 -11.14 0.66 -10.73
N GLN A 78 -11.69 1.76 -10.23
CA GLN A 78 -11.93 2.97 -11.03
C GLN A 78 -10.63 3.56 -11.54
N ILE A 79 -9.61 3.67 -10.67
CA ILE A 79 -8.30 4.18 -11.02
C ILE A 79 -7.69 3.32 -12.14
N GLN A 80 -7.63 1.99 -11.97
CA GLN A 80 -7.09 1.08 -12.98
C GLN A 80 -7.76 1.22 -14.35
N LYS A 81 -9.09 1.41 -14.37
CA LYS A 81 -9.84 1.57 -15.63
C LYS A 81 -9.61 2.89 -16.33
N ASN A 82 -9.28 3.94 -15.59
CA ASN A 82 -9.26 5.31 -16.10
C ASN A 82 -7.85 5.90 -16.18
N ILE A 83 -6.85 5.32 -15.52
CA ILE A 83 -5.46 5.72 -15.69
C ILE A 83 -5.01 5.31 -17.10
N ARG A 84 -4.56 6.31 -17.86
CA ARG A 84 -3.94 6.17 -19.18
C ARG A 84 -2.62 6.93 -19.16
N ASP A 85 -1.76 6.72 -20.15
CA ASP A 85 -0.39 7.25 -20.23
C ASP A 85 -0.26 8.77 -20.04
N ASN A 86 -1.34 9.52 -20.30
CA ASN A 86 -1.37 10.98 -20.22
C ASN A 86 -1.89 11.54 -18.88
N TYR A 87 -2.14 10.68 -17.88
CA TYR A 87 -2.66 11.13 -16.59
C TYR A 87 -1.56 11.19 -15.54
N THR A 88 -1.63 12.21 -14.67
CA THR A 88 -0.82 12.24 -13.45
C THR A 88 -1.65 11.67 -12.31
N PHE A 89 -1.13 10.63 -11.67
CA PHE A 89 -1.76 10.01 -10.51
C PHE A 89 -1.06 10.46 -9.23
N TYR A 90 -1.82 11.01 -8.30
CA TYR A 90 -1.36 11.41 -6.98
C TYR A 90 -1.94 10.49 -5.92
N TYR A 91 -1.09 10.04 -5.01
CA TYR A 91 -1.49 9.21 -3.86
C TYR A 91 -1.14 9.92 -2.57
N CYS A 92 -2.11 10.03 -1.65
CA CYS A 92 -1.89 10.61 -0.33
C CYS A 92 -2.83 10.03 0.73
N GLY A 93 -2.53 10.33 1.99
CA GLY A 93 -3.37 9.96 3.12
C GLY A 93 -2.61 9.33 4.27
N PHE A 94 -3.38 8.82 5.23
CA PHE A 94 -2.91 8.01 6.36
C PHE A 94 -3.73 6.72 6.44
N PRO A 95 -3.62 5.85 5.44
CA PRO A 95 -4.30 4.56 5.47
C PRO A 95 -3.66 3.65 6.52
N SER A 96 -4.32 2.54 6.81
CA SER A 96 -3.65 1.44 7.46
C SER A 96 -2.54 0.88 6.55
N GLN A 97 -1.51 0.29 7.15
CA GLN A 97 -0.38 -0.23 6.39
C GLN A 97 -0.82 -1.26 5.34
N MET A 98 -1.74 -2.16 5.73
CA MET A 98 -2.27 -3.18 4.82
C MET A 98 -2.99 -2.58 3.60
N PHE A 99 -3.63 -1.41 3.73
CA PHE A 99 -4.32 -0.77 2.61
C PHE A 99 -3.34 -0.09 1.65
N SER A 100 -2.34 0.64 2.17
CA SER A 100 -1.29 1.19 1.31
C SER A 100 -0.57 0.11 0.51
N ILE A 101 -0.27 -1.03 1.14
CA ILE A 101 0.37 -2.17 0.46
C ILE A 101 -0.57 -2.75 -0.60
N TYR A 102 -1.85 -2.92 -0.28
CA TYR A 102 -2.84 -3.40 -1.24
C TYR A 102 -2.99 -2.45 -2.44
N ASP A 103 -3.01 -1.14 -2.18
CA ASP A 103 -3.09 -0.12 -3.23
C ASP A 103 -1.88 -0.23 -4.18
N GLY A 104 -0.68 -0.37 -3.63
CA GLY A 104 0.53 -0.58 -4.41
C GLY A 104 0.54 -1.91 -5.17
N TYR A 105 0.08 -2.99 -4.56
CA TYR A 105 -0.04 -4.31 -5.19
C TYR A 105 -1.01 -4.29 -6.40
N VAL A 106 -2.14 -3.58 -6.26
CA VAL A 106 -3.17 -3.50 -7.30
C VAL A 106 -2.79 -2.53 -8.42
N LEU A 107 -2.19 -1.37 -8.09
CA LEU A 107 -1.93 -0.28 -9.04
C LEU A 107 -0.49 -0.25 -9.57
N GLY A 108 0.46 -0.84 -8.86
CA GLY A 108 1.88 -0.66 -9.09
C GLY A 108 2.41 -1.10 -10.45
N ASN A 109 1.68 -1.98 -11.14
CA ASN A 109 2.03 -2.43 -12.49
C ASN A 109 1.42 -1.54 -13.60
N THR A 110 0.58 -0.57 -13.25
CA THR A 110 -0.11 0.28 -14.21
C THR A 110 0.48 1.68 -14.28
N GLN A 111 0.68 2.32 -13.13
CA GLN A 111 1.27 3.65 -13.06
C GLN A 111 1.85 3.93 -11.67
N TYR A 112 3.05 4.54 -11.62
CA TYR A 112 3.63 5.01 -10.36
C TYR A 112 3.08 6.39 -10.00
N PRO A 113 2.55 6.56 -8.76
CA PRO A 113 2.01 7.84 -8.33
C PRO A 113 3.11 8.85 -8.01
N LYS A 114 2.75 10.13 -8.06
CA LYS A 114 3.37 11.15 -7.25
C LYS A 114 2.81 11.07 -5.84
N PHE A 115 3.65 10.79 -4.87
CA PHE A 115 3.20 10.75 -3.48
C PHE A 115 3.10 12.14 -2.90
N LEU A 116 2.03 12.41 -2.16
CA LEU A 116 1.89 13.60 -1.33
C LEU A 116 2.06 13.18 0.13
N GLU A 117 3.23 13.46 0.67
CA GLU A 117 3.59 13.11 2.05
C GLU A 117 3.48 14.31 2.97
N LEU A 118 3.02 14.09 4.21
CA LEU A 118 2.98 15.12 5.23
C LEU A 118 4.37 15.28 5.87
N GLY A 119 4.92 16.48 5.80
CA GLY A 119 6.16 16.84 6.47
C GLY A 119 5.99 17.10 7.97
N SER A 120 7.10 17.22 8.68
CA SER A 120 7.13 17.55 10.12
C SER A 120 6.52 18.91 10.46
N ASN A 121 6.47 19.83 9.48
CA ASN A 121 5.84 21.15 9.59
C ASN A 121 4.35 21.16 9.21
N GLU A 122 3.70 20.00 9.18
CA GLU A 122 2.30 19.79 8.79
C GLU A 122 1.95 20.25 7.36
N LYS A 123 2.94 20.53 6.52
CA LYS A 123 2.74 20.83 5.11
C LYS A 123 3.00 19.59 4.25
N PHE A 124 2.15 19.38 3.26
CA PHE A 124 2.39 18.35 2.27
C PHE A 124 3.54 18.73 1.34
N TYR A 125 4.28 17.73 0.91
CA TYR A 125 5.27 17.84 -0.15
C TYR A 125 5.12 16.68 -1.15
N SER A 126 5.53 16.92 -2.38
CA SER A 126 5.47 15.90 -3.44
C SER A 126 6.75 15.07 -3.45
N VAL A 127 6.59 13.77 -3.64
CA VAL A 127 7.68 12.82 -3.88
C VAL A 127 7.46 12.16 -5.24
N ASP A 128 8.36 12.44 -6.17
CA ASP A 128 8.37 11.76 -7.46
C ASP A 128 9.05 10.40 -7.31
N PHE A 129 8.33 9.36 -7.67
CA PHE A 129 8.85 8.01 -7.69
C PHE A 129 8.95 7.52 -9.13
N LYS A 130 10.19 7.27 -9.56
CA LYS A 130 10.50 6.60 -10.82
C LYS A 130 11.23 5.32 -10.48
N LEU A 131 10.65 4.19 -10.86
CA LEU A 131 11.23 2.90 -10.56
C LEU A 131 12.60 2.74 -11.23
N LYS A 132 13.58 2.36 -10.41
CA LYS A 132 14.93 1.99 -10.84
C LYS A 132 15.24 0.61 -10.29
N ILE A 133 15.10 -0.41 -11.12
CA ILE A 133 15.33 -1.80 -10.71
C ILE A 133 16.83 -2.01 -10.54
N LYS A 134 17.22 -2.43 -9.33
CA LYS A 134 18.58 -2.86 -9.00
C LYS A 134 18.48 -4.12 -8.14
N LYS A 135 19.39 -5.06 -8.36
CA LYS A 135 19.51 -6.21 -7.46
C LYS A 135 19.96 -5.72 -6.08
N SER A 136 19.25 -6.09 -5.05
CA SER A 136 19.63 -5.81 -3.66
C SER A 136 20.17 -7.09 -3.04
N GLU A 137 21.23 -6.95 -2.25
CA GLU A 137 21.71 -8.06 -1.41
C GLU A 137 20.67 -8.34 -0.33
N THR A 138 20.34 -9.60 -0.16
CA THR A 138 19.42 -10.09 0.87
C THR A 138 20.02 -11.29 1.56
N GLU A 139 19.74 -11.45 2.84
CA GLU A 139 20.16 -12.62 3.63
C GLU A 139 19.69 -13.92 2.97
N ASN A 140 20.38 -15.02 3.29
CA ASN A 140 19.96 -16.34 2.85
C ASN A 140 18.67 -16.73 3.58
N VAL A 141 17.70 -17.19 2.80
CA VAL A 141 16.39 -17.60 3.33
C VAL A 141 16.54 -19.03 3.88
N SER A 142 15.98 -19.29 5.06
CA SER A 142 15.98 -20.62 5.67
C SER A 142 15.04 -21.58 4.92
N ASP A 143 15.28 -22.88 5.07
CA ASP A 143 14.39 -23.92 4.56
C ASP A 143 13.14 -24.02 5.46
N SER A 144 12.15 -23.16 5.20
CA SER A 144 10.88 -23.07 5.92
C SER A 144 9.76 -22.76 4.94
N GLU A 145 8.59 -23.34 5.15
CA GLU A 145 7.42 -23.05 4.29
C GLU A 145 6.77 -21.68 4.61
N GLU A 146 6.98 -21.17 5.81
CA GLU A 146 6.43 -19.88 6.28
C GLU A 146 7.51 -19.06 6.97
N ILE A 147 7.58 -17.78 6.65
CA ILE A 147 8.57 -16.84 7.19
C ILE A 147 7.92 -15.49 7.52
N ASN A 148 8.63 -14.70 8.32
CA ASN A 148 8.29 -13.31 8.57
C ASN A 148 9.23 -12.38 7.79
N LEU A 149 8.66 -11.36 7.16
CA LEU A 149 9.36 -10.19 6.65
C LEU A 149 8.94 -8.97 7.46
N VAL A 150 9.90 -8.29 8.08
CA VAL A 150 9.67 -7.12 8.92
C VAL A 150 10.34 -5.90 8.28
N ILE A 151 9.56 -4.84 8.03
CA ILE A 151 10.04 -3.59 7.45
C ILE A 151 9.85 -2.46 8.47
N GLU A 152 10.94 -2.11 9.15
CA GLU A 152 10.99 -1.11 10.23
C GLU A 152 11.59 0.20 9.72
N THR A 153 10.74 1.09 9.19
CA THR A 153 11.22 2.38 8.68
C THR A 153 10.81 3.58 9.54
N SER A 154 9.77 3.43 10.38
CA SER A 154 9.27 4.48 11.27
C SER A 154 9.45 4.15 12.74
N TYR A 155 9.00 2.97 13.15
CA TYR A 155 9.04 2.49 14.54
C TYR A 155 9.53 1.06 14.57
N ILE A 156 10.15 0.67 15.69
CA ILE A 156 10.57 -0.71 15.97
C ILE A 156 9.33 -1.55 16.31
N ILE A 157 9.25 -2.73 15.73
CA ILE A 157 8.20 -3.71 16.00
C ILE A 157 8.65 -4.63 17.14
N ASP A 158 7.80 -4.80 18.15
CA ASP A 158 8.07 -5.74 19.23
C ASP A 158 8.10 -7.18 18.68
N LYS A 159 9.27 -7.80 18.77
CA LYS A 159 9.50 -9.16 18.27
C LYS A 159 8.62 -10.21 18.94
N ASN A 160 8.21 -9.99 20.19
CA ASN A 160 7.33 -10.91 20.92
C ASN A 160 5.90 -10.98 20.34
N LYS A 161 5.54 -10.00 19.52
CA LYS A 161 4.23 -9.93 18.84
C LYS A 161 4.24 -10.57 17.45
N LEU A 162 5.42 -10.99 16.98
CA LEU A 162 5.53 -11.67 15.69
C LEU A 162 5.20 -13.16 15.85
N LYS A 163 4.71 -13.76 14.78
CA LYS A 163 4.59 -15.23 14.72
C LYS A 163 5.96 -15.88 14.82
N ARG A 164 6.03 -17.08 15.40
CA ARG A 164 7.26 -17.82 15.64
C ARG A 164 7.77 -18.52 14.38
N PHE A 165 8.18 -17.73 13.39
CA PHE A 165 8.81 -18.20 12.15
C PHE A 165 10.16 -17.51 11.94
N PRO A 166 11.03 -18.05 11.09
CA PRO A 166 12.25 -17.37 10.69
C PRO A 166 11.93 -15.95 10.22
N THR A 167 12.69 -14.97 10.73
CA THR A 167 12.33 -13.55 10.57
C THR A 167 13.49 -12.79 9.93
N TYR A 168 13.17 -12.04 8.89
CA TYR A 168 14.07 -11.22 8.09
C TYR A 168 13.68 -9.76 8.20
N TYR A 169 14.68 -8.86 8.17
CA TYR A 169 14.46 -7.46 8.48
C TYR A 169 15.01 -6.51 7.43
N PHE A 170 14.21 -5.49 7.13
CA PHE A 170 14.69 -4.23 6.59
C PHE A 170 14.61 -3.17 7.69
N LYS A 171 15.80 -2.72 8.20
CA LYS A 171 15.90 -1.86 9.39
C LYS A 171 16.38 -0.44 9.11
N GLU A 172 16.34 0.00 7.87
CA GLU A 172 16.80 1.34 7.54
C GLU A 172 15.71 2.36 7.85
N LYS A 173 15.98 3.23 8.81
CA LYS A 173 15.08 4.31 9.21
C LYS A 173 14.80 5.23 8.02
N ALA A 174 13.53 5.55 7.82
CA ALA A 174 13.12 6.51 6.80
C ALA A 174 13.69 7.91 7.11
N PRO A 175 14.16 8.64 6.10
CA PRO A 175 14.56 10.03 6.28
C PRO A 175 13.34 10.89 6.66
N ASN A 176 13.59 12.04 7.29
CA ASN A 176 12.52 12.98 7.66
C ASN A 176 11.68 13.35 6.44
N LYS A 177 12.32 13.58 5.31
CA LYS A 177 11.68 13.81 4.02
C LYS A 177 11.96 12.62 3.10
N ILE A 178 10.92 11.86 2.76
CA ILE A 178 11.03 10.73 1.83
C ILE A 178 11.52 11.22 0.47
N THR A 179 12.39 10.44 -0.16
CA THR A 179 12.90 10.67 -1.51
C THR A 179 12.60 9.48 -2.42
N GLY A 180 12.58 9.71 -3.73
CA GLY A 180 12.43 8.64 -4.71
C GLY A 180 13.57 7.60 -4.66
N GLU A 181 14.77 8.01 -4.24
CA GLU A 181 15.91 7.10 -4.03
C GLU A 181 15.65 6.14 -2.87
N TYR A 182 15.17 6.65 -1.74
CA TYR A 182 14.80 5.82 -0.59
C TYR A 182 13.69 4.83 -0.94
N LEU A 183 12.66 5.29 -1.67
CA LEU A 183 11.59 4.43 -2.15
C LEU A 183 12.11 3.32 -3.06
N ASN A 184 13.05 3.62 -3.96
CA ASN A 184 13.70 2.61 -4.81
C ASN A 184 14.50 1.59 -3.99
N LYS A 185 15.16 2.01 -2.91
CA LYS A 185 15.89 1.12 -2.02
C LYS A 185 14.96 0.10 -1.37
N VAL A 186 13.83 0.58 -0.80
CA VAL A 186 12.81 -0.29 -0.20
C VAL A 186 12.19 -1.23 -1.24
N TYR A 187 11.86 -0.73 -2.43
CA TYR A 187 11.34 -1.54 -3.52
C TYR A 187 12.30 -2.67 -3.89
N ASN A 188 13.57 -2.32 -4.16
CA ASN A 188 14.57 -3.28 -4.61
C ASN A 188 14.86 -4.35 -3.55
N PHE A 189 14.94 -3.97 -2.28
CA PHE A 189 15.07 -4.93 -1.17
C PHE A 189 13.87 -5.89 -1.15
N THR A 190 12.66 -5.35 -1.11
CA THR A 190 11.42 -6.16 -1.02
C THR A 190 11.30 -7.12 -2.21
N LYS A 191 11.52 -6.60 -3.43
CA LYS A 191 11.46 -7.39 -4.65
C LYS A 191 12.51 -8.50 -4.66
N SER A 192 13.79 -8.16 -4.38
CA SER A 192 14.88 -9.14 -4.37
C SER A 192 14.69 -10.21 -3.30
N PHE A 193 14.16 -9.84 -2.13
CA PHE A 193 13.86 -10.79 -1.06
C PHE A 193 12.76 -11.77 -1.47
N LEU A 194 11.64 -11.28 -2.02
CA LEU A 194 10.52 -12.12 -2.45
C LEU A 194 10.86 -12.98 -3.66
N ASP A 195 11.65 -12.46 -4.62
CA ASP A 195 12.18 -13.26 -5.74
C ASP A 195 13.04 -14.43 -5.22
N LYS A 196 13.84 -14.18 -4.18
CA LYS A 196 14.66 -15.21 -3.54
C LYS A 196 13.79 -16.25 -2.84
N CYS A 197 12.73 -15.82 -2.12
CA CYS A 197 11.76 -16.73 -1.50
C CYS A 197 11.11 -17.67 -2.52
N ASN A 198 10.89 -17.19 -3.73
CA ASN A 198 10.31 -18.01 -4.81
C ASN A 198 11.25 -19.14 -5.28
N GLY A 199 12.56 -18.96 -5.16
CA GLY A 199 13.57 -20.00 -5.41
C GLY A 199 13.69 -21.07 -4.32
N TYR A 200 13.11 -20.81 -3.14
CA TYR A 200 13.01 -21.73 -2.01
C TYR A 200 11.58 -22.24 -1.88
N LYS A 201 11.34 -23.29 -1.07
CA LYS A 201 9.99 -23.85 -0.83
C LYS A 201 9.10 -22.97 0.05
N ILE A 202 9.30 -21.66 0.08
CA ILE A 202 8.50 -20.72 0.86
C ILE A 202 7.12 -20.62 0.20
N LYS A 203 6.08 -20.94 0.97
CA LYS A 203 4.68 -20.85 0.52
C LYS A 203 3.99 -19.58 1.01
N LYS A 204 4.46 -19.04 2.15
CA LYS A 204 3.83 -17.89 2.79
C LYS A 204 4.83 -16.93 3.43
N VAL A 205 4.59 -15.64 3.23
CA VAL A 205 5.33 -14.54 3.87
C VAL A 205 4.37 -13.73 4.73
N ASN A 206 4.65 -13.63 6.03
CA ASN A 206 3.97 -12.74 6.94
C ASN A 206 4.69 -11.39 6.95
N LEU A 207 4.06 -10.38 6.40
CA LEU A 207 4.62 -9.04 6.27
C LEU A 207 4.14 -8.16 7.42
N TYR A 208 5.09 -7.68 8.22
CA TYR A 208 4.90 -6.70 9.28
C TYR A 208 5.62 -5.40 8.90
N ILE A 209 4.94 -4.28 8.97
CA ILE A 209 5.52 -3.02 8.51
C ILE A 209 5.14 -1.84 9.40
N THR A 210 6.11 -0.97 9.66
CA THR A 210 5.92 0.35 10.26
C THR A 210 6.57 1.39 9.36
N SER A 211 5.76 2.15 8.62
CA SER A 211 6.28 3.06 7.60
C SER A 211 5.37 4.23 7.31
N LYS A 212 5.88 5.18 6.53
CA LYS A 212 5.07 6.18 5.87
C LYS A 212 4.25 5.57 4.72
N PRO A 213 3.11 6.17 4.33
CA PRO A 213 2.21 5.62 3.30
C PRO A 213 2.88 5.33 1.96
N SER A 214 3.75 6.22 1.48
CA SER A 214 4.49 6.01 0.23
C SER A 214 5.41 4.78 0.28
N VAL A 215 6.04 4.53 1.41
CA VAL A 215 6.90 3.36 1.63
C VAL A 215 6.07 2.08 1.58
N SER A 216 4.96 2.03 2.30
CA SER A 216 4.04 0.87 2.26
C SER A 216 3.48 0.62 0.86
N TYR A 217 3.11 1.68 0.14
CA TYR A 217 2.64 1.56 -1.24
C TYR A 217 3.71 0.92 -2.13
N VAL A 218 4.95 1.38 -2.04
CA VAL A 218 6.07 0.87 -2.84
C VAL A 218 6.41 -0.58 -2.48
N VAL A 219 6.30 -0.97 -1.21
CA VAL A 219 6.38 -2.38 -0.81
C VAL A 219 5.32 -3.22 -1.53
N GLY A 220 4.08 -2.75 -1.57
CA GLY A 220 3.01 -3.40 -2.31
C GLY A 220 3.31 -3.55 -3.81
N THR A 221 3.87 -2.48 -4.42
CA THR A 221 4.29 -2.49 -5.83
C THR A 221 5.37 -3.54 -6.12
N ALA A 222 6.24 -3.84 -5.14
CA ALA A 222 7.28 -4.84 -5.30
C ALA A 222 6.76 -6.29 -5.27
N ILE A 223 5.55 -6.51 -4.73
CA ILE A 223 4.94 -7.84 -4.62
C ILE A 223 4.28 -8.20 -5.97
N GLN A 224 4.62 -9.37 -6.51
CA GLN A 224 4.12 -9.86 -7.78
C GLN A 224 3.27 -11.12 -7.58
N THR A 225 2.42 -11.44 -8.56
CA THR A 225 1.50 -12.59 -8.49
C THR A 225 2.20 -13.95 -8.43
N TYR A 226 3.45 -14.03 -8.85
CA TYR A 226 4.27 -15.24 -8.81
C TYR A 226 5.04 -15.43 -7.50
N HIS A 227 5.05 -14.42 -6.62
CA HIS A 227 5.65 -14.54 -5.29
C HIS A 227 4.82 -15.46 -4.37
N PRO A 228 5.40 -15.95 -3.26
CA PRO A 228 4.65 -16.64 -2.22
C PRO A 228 3.43 -15.85 -1.75
N ASN A 229 2.45 -16.52 -1.15
CA ASN A 229 1.32 -15.83 -0.54
C ASN A 229 1.79 -14.82 0.50
N VAL A 230 1.40 -13.55 0.37
CA VAL A 230 1.76 -12.50 1.32
C VAL A 230 0.55 -12.13 2.18
N ASN A 231 0.72 -12.29 3.49
CA ASN A 231 -0.23 -11.84 4.51
C ASN A 231 0.29 -10.56 5.15
N VAL A 232 -0.38 -9.45 4.96
CA VAL A 232 0.01 -8.14 5.53
C VAL A 232 -0.69 -7.94 6.86
N TYR A 233 0.07 -7.89 7.93
CA TYR A 233 -0.45 -7.72 9.29
C TYR A 233 -0.65 -6.25 9.65
N GLU A 234 -1.80 -5.94 10.24
CA GLU A 234 -2.12 -4.61 10.77
C GLU A 234 -2.00 -4.59 12.29
N PHE A 235 -1.29 -3.59 12.82
CA PHE A 235 -1.19 -3.37 14.25
C PHE A 235 -2.44 -2.65 14.77
N MET A 236 -3.26 -3.36 15.52
CA MET A 236 -4.49 -2.85 16.14
C MET A 236 -4.61 -3.36 17.57
N ASN A 237 -5.07 -2.51 18.48
CA ASN A 237 -5.32 -2.88 19.88
C ASN A 237 -4.10 -3.55 20.55
N ASN A 238 -2.91 -3.01 20.29
CA ASN A 238 -1.63 -3.52 20.79
C ASN A 238 -1.23 -4.91 20.27
N ASP A 239 -1.81 -5.40 19.18
CA ASP A 239 -1.50 -6.71 18.62
C ASP A 239 -1.61 -6.73 17.08
N PHE A 240 -1.04 -7.77 16.45
CA PHE A 240 -1.18 -8.11 15.04
C PHE A 240 -2.23 -9.21 14.83
N ALA A 241 -3.46 -8.95 15.29
CA ALA A 241 -4.54 -9.95 15.29
C ALA A 241 -5.19 -10.13 13.90
N TYR A 242 -5.05 -9.15 13.00
CA TYR A 242 -5.68 -9.17 11.68
C TYR A 242 -4.66 -8.99 10.57
N TYR A 243 -4.90 -9.69 9.46
CA TYR A 243 -4.08 -9.54 8.28
C TYR A 243 -4.91 -9.47 7.00
N LEU A 244 -4.39 -8.81 6.00
CA LEU A 244 -4.89 -8.83 4.64
C LEU A 244 -4.12 -9.87 3.83
N ASN A 245 -4.81 -10.92 3.39
CA ASN A 245 -4.26 -11.84 2.41
C ASN A 245 -4.32 -11.19 1.03
N LEU A 246 -3.16 -10.84 0.46
CA LEU A 246 -3.10 -10.10 -0.81
C LEU A 246 -3.66 -10.92 -1.97
N ASN A 247 -3.34 -12.19 -2.06
CA ASN A 247 -3.78 -13.05 -3.15
C ASN A 247 -5.30 -13.25 -3.17
N LYS A 248 -5.92 -13.35 -1.99
CA LYS A 248 -7.38 -13.48 -1.84
C LYS A 248 -8.09 -12.13 -1.84
N GLY A 249 -7.38 -11.02 -1.60
CA GLY A 249 -7.94 -9.68 -1.47
C GLY A 249 -9.01 -9.58 -0.37
N ARG A 250 -8.74 -10.19 0.81
CA ARG A 250 -9.66 -10.18 1.96
C ARG A 250 -8.93 -10.11 3.29
N ILE A 251 -9.60 -9.50 4.28
CA ILE A 251 -9.10 -9.40 5.66
C ILE A 251 -9.53 -10.66 6.42
N GLU A 252 -8.56 -11.31 7.03
CA GLU A 252 -8.67 -12.54 7.83
C GLU A 252 -8.17 -12.27 9.28
N LYS A 253 -8.42 -13.23 10.19
CA LYS A 253 -7.93 -13.21 11.57
C LYS A 253 -6.92 -14.33 11.78
#